data_173c00e86b29f1367b1fe2f074f370db
#
_entry.id   173c00e86b29f1367b1fe2f074f370db
#
_cell.length_a   1.000
_cell.length_b   1.000
_cell.length_c   1.000
_cell.angle_alpha   90.00
_cell.angle_beta   90.00
_cell.angle_gamma   90.00
#
_symmetry.space_group_name_H-M   'P 1'
#
loop_
_entity.id
_entity.type
_entity.pdbx_description
1 polymer ?
#
loop_
_entity_poly.entity_id
_entity_poly.type
_entity_poly.pdbx_seq_one_letter_code
_entity_poly.pdbx_strand_id
1 'polypeptide(L)'
;MQVYPVEANTNVYLGSIVALNTNGNAVPASSVAGLKVIGRAEAVFNGLPGQDAINNPGVAGAIAIVTRRGVFMYGVNDGSIGVPQVGLIAFAVDDNSVSLNDGSATTPVLAQSLTLPATTAPQIATVGHENIVKVKVHSTAVGGTIYAEGTDYVVDYQAGFLMLVSGGAIAAASTIFADYSWGAATRSAAGRIVNIDPTGQAWIDFWHQSAAAL
;
A
#
# COMPACT_ATOMS: atom_id res chain seq x y z
N MET A 1 1.58 -8.80 21.95
CA MET A 1 2.83 -8.00 21.96
C MET A 1 3.96 -8.87 21.47
N GLN A 2 4.88 -8.32 20.74
CA GLN A 2 6.06 -9.00 20.19
C GLN A 2 7.29 -8.16 20.49
N VAL A 3 8.46 -8.81 20.63
CA VAL A 3 9.72 -8.14 20.96
C VAL A 3 10.70 -8.35 19.81
N TYR A 4 11.35 -7.27 19.38
CA TYR A 4 12.31 -7.31 18.28
C TYR A 4 13.59 -6.54 18.64
N PRO A 5 14.79 -7.05 18.25
CA PRO A 5 16.04 -6.33 18.40
C PRO A 5 16.00 -5.04 17.55
N VAL A 6 16.50 -3.94 18.11
CA VAL A 6 16.61 -2.67 17.38
C VAL A 6 17.91 -2.65 16.57
N GLU A 7 17.83 -2.11 15.34
CA GLU A 7 18.99 -1.99 14.45
C GLU A 7 20.08 -1.09 15.04
N ALA A 8 21.31 -1.27 14.59
CA ALA A 8 22.47 -0.46 14.98
C ALA A 8 22.22 1.02 14.65
N ASN A 9 22.64 1.91 15.53
CA ASN A 9 22.56 3.36 15.36
C ASN A 9 21.15 3.87 15.01
N THR A 10 20.11 3.23 15.57
CA THR A 10 18.71 3.51 15.25
C THR A 10 17.94 3.81 16.54
N ASN A 11 17.04 4.80 16.47
CA ASN A 11 16.10 5.11 17.54
C ASN A 11 14.68 4.78 17.08
N VAL A 12 13.91 4.15 17.96
CA VAL A 12 12.47 3.89 17.74
C VAL A 12 11.70 4.56 18.87
N TYR A 13 10.89 5.54 18.49
CA TYR A 13 10.08 6.32 19.43
C TYR A 13 8.74 5.64 19.71
N LEU A 14 8.20 5.84 20.90
CA LEU A 14 6.90 5.31 21.27
C LEU A 14 5.80 5.87 20.37
N GLY A 15 4.88 5.00 19.99
CA GLY A 15 3.79 5.35 19.08
C GLY A 15 4.16 5.25 17.60
N SER A 16 5.46 5.19 17.25
CA SER A 16 5.88 5.08 15.84
C SER A 16 5.44 3.76 15.20
N ILE A 17 5.30 3.81 13.88
CA ILE A 17 5.20 2.62 13.03
C ILE A 17 6.57 1.94 12.99
N VAL A 18 6.62 0.68 13.41
CA VAL A 18 7.85 -0.13 13.41
C VAL A 18 7.83 -1.12 12.26
N ALA A 19 8.97 -1.24 11.59
CA ALA A 19 9.19 -2.24 10.56
C ALA A 19 10.44 -3.08 10.86
N LEU A 20 10.54 -4.24 10.25
CA LEU A 20 11.78 -5.04 10.21
C LEU A 20 12.52 -4.76 8.91
N ASN A 21 13.81 -4.60 9.01
CA ASN A 21 14.70 -4.60 7.85
C ASN A 21 15.01 -6.04 7.38
N THR A 22 15.83 -6.19 6.36
CA THR A 22 16.22 -7.49 5.80
C THR A 22 17.01 -8.38 6.79
N ASN A 23 17.62 -7.79 7.82
CA ASN A 23 18.31 -8.52 8.88
C ASN A 23 17.40 -8.98 10.01
N GLY A 24 16.09 -8.60 9.95
CA GLY A 24 15.12 -8.90 10.99
C GLY A 24 15.17 -7.96 12.20
N ASN A 25 15.91 -6.87 12.13
CA ASN A 25 15.99 -5.86 13.18
C ASN A 25 14.94 -4.79 13.02
N ALA A 26 14.42 -4.30 14.14
CA ALA A 26 13.42 -3.23 14.18
C ALA A 26 14.05 -1.89 13.82
N VAL A 27 13.36 -1.19 12.91
CA VAL A 27 13.65 0.17 12.46
C VAL A 27 12.36 0.99 12.45
N PRO A 28 12.40 2.32 12.54
CA PRO A 28 11.25 3.16 12.21
C PRO A 28 10.81 2.89 10.77
N ALA A 29 9.51 2.82 10.52
CA ALA A 29 9.02 2.73 9.16
C ALA A 29 9.44 3.98 8.35
N SER A 30 9.67 3.79 7.07
CA SER A 30 10.11 4.86 6.16
C SER A 30 9.67 4.56 4.73
N SER A 31 9.84 5.54 3.84
CA SER A 31 9.57 5.39 2.40
C SER A 31 10.61 4.49 1.70
N VAL A 32 10.84 3.30 2.22
CA VAL A 32 11.78 2.31 1.67
C VAL A 32 11.04 1.01 1.40
N ALA A 33 11.24 0.47 0.19
CA ALA A 33 10.72 -0.85 -0.15
C ALA A 33 11.41 -1.97 0.63
N GLY A 34 10.72 -3.09 0.81
CA GLY A 34 11.28 -4.28 1.44
C GLY A 34 11.30 -4.26 2.96
N LEU A 35 10.86 -3.18 3.60
CA LEU A 35 10.60 -3.19 5.03
C LEU A 35 9.32 -3.96 5.32
N LYS A 36 9.32 -4.76 6.37
CA LYS A 36 8.14 -5.48 6.85
C LYS A 36 7.55 -4.76 8.05
N VAL A 37 6.49 -3.99 7.86
CA VAL A 37 5.81 -3.31 8.96
C VAL A 37 5.23 -4.35 9.93
N ILE A 38 5.47 -4.17 11.23
CA ILE A 38 5.14 -5.17 12.25
C ILE A 38 4.16 -4.66 13.32
N GLY A 39 3.93 -3.35 13.38
CA GLY A 39 3.01 -2.75 14.34
C GLY A 39 3.49 -1.41 14.87
N ARG A 40 2.95 -1.01 16.01
CA ARG A 40 3.30 0.21 16.73
C ARG A 40 4.28 -0.07 17.86
N ALA A 41 5.23 0.84 18.09
CA ALA A 41 6.13 0.84 19.24
C ALA A 41 5.37 1.12 20.54
N GLU A 42 5.52 0.26 21.57
CA GLU A 42 4.83 0.39 22.87
C GLU A 42 5.80 0.67 24.01
N ALA A 43 6.99 0.09 24.02
CA ALA A 43 8.00 0.28 25.07
C ALA A 43 9.34 -0.29 24.64
N VAL A 44 10.44 0.20 25.22
CA VAL A 44 11.70 -0.51 25.18
C VAL A 44 11.61 -1.79 26.03
N PHE A 45 12.12 -2.90 25.55
CA PHE A 45 12.08 -4.18 26.27
C PHE A 45 13.03 -4.15 27.47
N ASN A 46 12.54 -4.55 28.64
CA ASN A 46 13.24 -4.46 29.93
C ASN A 46 13.65 -3.05 30.38
N GLY A 47 13.08 -2.00 29.73
CA GLY A 47 13.23 -0.61 30.15
C GLY A 47 12.10 -0.16 31.09
N LEU A 48 12.12 1.12 31.45
CA LEU A 48 11.02 1.73 32.17
C LEU A 48 9.81 1.90 31.24
N PRO A 49 8.57 1.78 31.75
CA PRO A 49 7.38 2.07 30.97
C PRO A 49 7.43 3.47 30.36
N GLY A 50 7.06 3.59 29.10
CA GLY A 50 7.04 4.87 28.39
C GLY A 50 8.39 5.37 27.89
N GLN A 51 9.44 4.51 27.91
CA GLN A 51 10.74 4.86 27.31
C GLN A 51 10.82 4.50 25.83
N ASP A 52 11.41 5.42 25.06
CA ASP A 52 11.83 5.19 23.68
C ASP A 52 13.01 4.20 23.62
N ALA A 53 13.09 3.44 22.52
CA ALA A 53 14.21 2.56 22.25
C ALA A 53 15.32 3.34 21.55
N ILE A 54 16.25 3.89 22.32
CA ILE A 54 17.36 4.71 21.85
C ILE A 54 18.59 3.82 21.68
N ASN A 55 18.92 3.46 20.44
CA ASN A 55 20.11 2.66 20.09
C ASN A 55 21.10 3.43 19.21
N ASN A 56 21.29 4.72 19.52
CA ASN A 56 22.24 5.58 18.80
C ASN A 56 23.08 6.43 19.80
N PRO A 57 24.41 6.18 19.92
CA PRO A 57 25.15 5.13 19.22
C PRO A 57 24.94 3.74 19.86
N GLY A 58 24.88 2.69 19.04
CA GLY A 58 24.70 1.32 19.51
C GLY A 58 24.88 0.28 18.44
N VAL A 59 24.99 -0.98 18.84
CA VAL A 59 25.06 -2.12 17.93
C VAL A 59 23.68 -2.77 17.78
N ALA A 60 23.45 -3.50 16.69
CA ALA A 60 22.20 -4.21 16.47
C ALA A 60 21.91 -5.19 17.63
N GLY A 61 20.69 -5.12 18.16
CA GLY A 61 20.25 -5.97 19.26
C GLY A 61 20.73 -5.57 20.65
N ALA A 62 21.49 -4.48 20.82
CA ALA A 62 21.87 -3.98 22.14
C ALA A 62 20.65 -3.62 22.99
N ILE A 63 19.58 -3.18 22.34
CA ILE A 63 18.27 -2.96 22.93
C ILE A 63 17.18 -3.62 22.08
N ALA A 64 16.02 -3.82 22.63
CA ALA A 64 14.87 -4.35 21.91
C ALA A 64 13.63 -3.49 22.15
N ILE A 65 12.71 -3.48 21.18
CA ILE A 65 11.45 -2.77 21.22
C ILE A 65 10.28 -3.75 21.35
N VAL A 66 9.32 -3.42 22.20
CA VAL A 66 8.04 -4.11 22.28
C VAL A 66 7.10 -3.48 21.30
N THR A 67 6.50 -4.30 20.43
CA THR A 67 5.53 -3.84 19.46
C THR A 67 4.16 -4.45 19.68
N ARG A 68 3.12 -3.75 19.26
CA ARG A 68 1.75 -4.22 19.28
C ARG A 68 1.11 -4.09 17.90
N ARG A 69 0.44 -5.14 17.46
CA ARG A 69 -0.51 -5.10 16.34
C ARG A 69 -1.87 -4.68 16.85
N GLY A 70 -2.63 -4.03 16.00
CA GLY A 70 -3.96 -3.53 16.32
C GLY A 70 -4.34 -2.40 15.38
N VAL A 71 -5.36 -1.66 15.75
CA VAL A 71 -5.83 -0.48 15.01
C VAL A 71 -5.31 0.77 15.70
N PHE A 72 -4.57 1.59 14.95
CA PHE A 72 -3.97 2.82 15.45
C PHE A 72 -4.14 3.95 14.46
N MET A 73 -4.15 5.18 14.96
CA MET A 73 -4.33 6.39 14.17
C MET A 73 -2.99 6.99 13.78
N TYR A 74 -2.87 7.35 12.49
CA TYR A 74 -1.67 7.97 11.91
C TYR A 74 -2.02 9.12 10.97
N GLY A 75 -1.08 10.04 10.78
CA GLY A 75 -1.21 11.13 9.84
C GLY A 75 -1.33 10.63 8.40
N VAL A 76 -2.06 11.37 7.56
CA VAL A 76 -2.10 11.16 6.11
C VAL A 76 -1.21 12.21 5.48
N ASN A 77 -0.08 11.78 4.92
CA ASN A 77 0.99 12.67 4.48
C ASN A 77 0.60 13.55 3.27
N ASP A 78 -0.20 13.03 2.36
CA ASP A 78 -0.46 13.65 1.05
C ASP A 78 -1.95 13.90 0.78
N GLY A 79 -2.80 13.75 1.77
CA GLY A 79 -4.25 13.88 1.61
C GLY A 79 -4.89 12.82 0.70
N SER A 80 -4.16 11.74 0.36
CA SER A 80 -4.62 10.68 -0.54
C SER A 80 -5.70 9.78 0.06
N ILE A 81 -5.84 9.77 1.39
CA ILE A 81 -6.75 8.90 2.13
C ILE A 81 -7.96 9.71 2.61
N GLY A 82 -9.14 9.26 2.28
CA GLY A 82 -10.42 9.78 2.74
C GLY A 82 -11.40 8.64 2.97
N VAL A 83 -12.66 8.95 3.26
CA VAL A 83 -13.70 7.95 3.53
C VAL A 83 -13.87 6.91 2.40
N PRO A 84 -13.81 7.29 1.10
CA PRO A 84 -13.93 6.30 0.02
C PRO A 84 -12.81 5.25 -0.01
N GLN A 85 -11.68 5.50 0.66
CA GLN A 85 -10.51 4.63 0.68
C GLN A 85 -10.50 3.64 1.86
N VAL A 86 -11.53 3.66 2.71
CA VAL A 86 -11.71 2.67 3.77
C VAL A 86 -11.78 1.27 3.17
N GLY A 87 -10.98 0.34 3.70
CA GLY A 87 -10.83 -1.02 3.19
C GLY A 87 -9.60 -1.23 2.31
N LEU A 88 -8.98 -0.17 1.78
CA LEU A 88 -7.75 -0.25 0.98
C LEU A 88 -6.50 -0.38 1.87
N ILE A 89 -5.39 -0.75 1.25
CA ILE A 89 -4.08 -0.81 1.90
C ILE A 89 -3.44 0.57 1.90
N ALA A 90 -2.93 0.99 3.06
CA ALA A 90 -2.06 2.16 3.19
C ALA A 90 -0.60 1.75 3.22
N PHE A 91 0.28 2.62 2.75
CA PHE A 91 1.73 2.45 2.72
C PHE A 91 2.39 3.41 3.71
N ALA A 92 3.46 2.95 4.36
CA ALA A 92 4.23 3.78 5.27
C ALA A 92 5.03 4.84 4.50
N VAL A 93 4.88 6.10 4.89
CA VAL A 93 5.70 7.22 4.39
C VAL A 93 6.88 7.45 5.32
N ASP A 94 6.58 7.46 6.59
CA ASP A 94 7.53 7.53 7.70
C ASP A 94 6.98 6.75 8.91
N ASP A 95 7.56 6.94 10.05
CA ASP A 95 7.17 6.24 11.28
C ASP A 95 5.91 6.82 11.96
N ASN A 96 5.34 7.88 11.41
CA ASN A 96 4.16 8.56 11.96
C ASN A 96 3.08 8.86 10.91
N SER A 97 3.33 8.55 9.63
CA SER A 97 2.39 8.88 8.56
C SER A 97 2.27 7.79 7.49
N VAL A 98 1.12 7.78 6.84
CA VAL A 98 0.76 6.83 5.78
C VAL A 98 0.21 7.55 4.55
N SER A 99 0.16 6.85 3.42
CA SER A 99 -0.37 7.30 2.13
C SER A 99 -1.04 6.14 1.40
N LEU A 100 -1.94 6.41 0.46
CA LEU A 100 -2.35 5.43 -0.54
C LEU A 100 -1.31 5.19 -1.62
N ASN A 101 -0.40 6.14 -1.80
CA ASN A 101 0.65 6.05 -2.79
C ASN A 101 1.74 5.11 -2.29
N ASP A 102 2.00 4.04 -3.02
CA ASP A 102 3.07 3.07 -2.74
C ASP A 102 4.48 3.61 -3.03
N GLY A 103 4.59 4.88 -3.44
CA GLY A 103 5.84 5.55 -3.76
C GLY A 103 6.43 5.15 -5.11
N SER A 104 5.75 4.34 -5.91
CA SER A 104 6.25 3.94 -7.21
C SER A 104 6.52 5.15 -8.11
N ALA A 105 7.70 5.17 -8.72
CA ALA A 105 7.99 6.07 -9.82
C ALA A 105 7.17 5.57 -11.01
N THR A 106 6.12 6.31 -11.37
CA THR A 106 5.17 5.87 -12.38
C THR A 106 5.74 6.05 -13.78
N THR A 107 5.90 4.94 -14.51
CA THR A 107 6.14 4.96 -15.95
C THR A 107 4.78 5.01 -16.65
N PRO A 108 4.44 6.09 -17.38
CA PRO A 108 3.17 6.16 -18.08
C PRO A 108 3.15 5.24 -19.30
N VAL A 109 2.04 4.53 -19.46
CA VAL A 109 1.70 3.78 -20.68
C VAL A 109 0.43 4.39 -21.24
N LEU A 110 0.46 4.77 -22.50
CA LEU A 110 -0.68 5.41 -23.18
C LEU A 110 -1.20 4.50 -24.27
N ALA A 111 -2.51 4.42 -24.37
CA ALA A 111 -3.25 3.72 -25.42
C ALA A 111 -2.79 2.27 -25.63
N GLN A 112 -2.47 1.56 -24.55
CA GLN A 112 -2.21 0.12 -24.66
C GLN A 112 -3.46 -0.61 -25.15
N SER A 113 -3.32 -1.27 -26.28
CA SER A 113 -4.40 -2.11 -26.84
C SER A 113 -4.57 -3.38 -26.02
N LEU A 114 -5.77 -3.64 -25.59
CA LEU A 114 -6.18 -4.85 -24.86
C LEU A 114 -7.30 -5.53 -25.62
N THR A 115 -7.08 -6.76 -26.03
CA THR A 115 -8.11 -7.57 -26.68
C THR A 115 -8.81 -8.45 -25.63
N LEU A 116 -10.12 -8.25 -25.50
CA LEU A 116 -10.93 -9.02 -24.57
C LEU A 116 -11.25 -10.39 -25.16
N PRO A 117 -11.26 -11.48 -24.33
CA PRO A 117 -11.62 -12.79 -24.80
C PRO A 117 -13.09 -12.84 -25.28
N ALA A 118 -13.36 -13.70 -26.23
CA ALA A 118 -14.72 -13.90 -26.80
C ALA A 118 -15.66 -14.73 -25.91
N THR A 119 -15.18 -15.14 -24.73
CA THR A 119 -15.94 -16.00 -23.79
C THR A 119 -16.90 -15.21 -22.93
N THR A 120 -17.98 -15.85 -22.52
CA THR A 120 -19.10 -15.19 -21.82
C THR A 120 -18.84 -14.86 -20.34
N ALA A 121 -17.76 -15.30 -19.71
CA ALA A 121 -17.34 -14.89 -18.34
C ALA A 121 -16.13 -15.69 -17.83
N PRO A 122 -15.33 -15.14 -16.88
CA PRO A 122 -15.12 -13.71 -16.68
C PRO A 122 -14.23 -13.13 -17.79
N GLN A 123 -14.57 -11.96 -18.28
CA GLN A 123 -13.74 -11.28 -19.28
C GLN A 123 -12.65 -10.50 -18.59
N ILE A 124 -11.44 -11.02 -18.59
CA ILE A 124 -10.27 -10.43 -17.95
C ILE A 124 -9.24 -10.08 -19.04
N ALA A 125 -8.73 -8.86 -18.98
CA ALA A 125 -7.58 -8.42 -19.76
C ALA A 125 -6.42 -8.08 -18.83
N THR A 126 -5.21 -8.49 -19.21
CA THR A 126 -3.98 -8.17 -18.48
C THR A 126 -3.28 -7.00 -19.14
N VAL A 127 -2.88 -5.99 -18.39
CA VAL A 127 -2.11 -4.85 -18.92
C VAL A 127 -0.60 -5.15 -19.02
N GLY A 128 -0.14 -6.31 -18.57
CA GLY A 128 1.25 -6.74 -18.68
C GLY A 128 2.20 -6.13 -17.65
N HIS A 129 1.69 -5.34 -16.72
CA HIS A 129 2.42 -4.77 -15.60
C HIS A 129 1.64 -4.97 -14.32
N GLU A 130 2.35 -5.13 -13.22
CA GLU A 130 1.81 -5.14 -11.85
C GLU A 130 1.96 -3.76 -11.21
N ASN A 131 1.28 -3.54 -10.09
CA ASN A 131 1.30 -2.27 -9.35
C ASN A 131 0.96 -1.06 -10.23
N ILE A 132 -0.12 -1.20 -10.98
CA ILE A 132 -0.62 -0.15 -11.87
C ILE A 132 -1.41 0.90 -11.09
N VAL A 133 -1.40 2.13 -11.58
CA VAL A 133 -2.14 3.26 -11.00
C VAL A 133 -2.73 4.13 -12.11
N LYS A 134 -3.70 4.96 -11.77
CA LYS A 134 -4.31 5.95 -12.68
C LYS A 134 -4.89 5.32 -13.95
N VAL A 135 -5.53 4.17 -13.83
CA VAL A 135 -6.12 3.47 -14.96
C VAL A 135 -7.26 4.27 -15.56
N LYS A 136 -7.25 4.40 -16.88
CA LYS A 136 -8.31 5.01 -17.67
C LYS A 136 -8.53 4.17 -18.92
N VAL A 137 -9.75 3.70 -19.12
CA VAL A 137 -10.09 2.81 -20.25
C VAL A 137 -10.94 3.54 -21.25
N HIS A 138 -10.62 3.38 -22.54
CA HIS A 138 -11.33 4.00 -23.65
C HIS A 138 -11.56 3.07 -24.85
N SER A 139 -12.53 3.44 -25.69
CA SER A 139 -12.93 2.62 -26.84
C SER A 139 -11.98 2.71 -28.03
N THR A 140 -11.14 3.76 -28.10
CA THR A 140 -10.17 3.99 -29.19
C THR A 140 -8.87 4.55 -28.65
N ALA A 141 -7.76 4.37 -29.36
CA ALA A 141 -6.44 4.82 -28.91
C ALA A 141 -6.34 6.34 -28.69
N VAL A 142 -7.09 7.12 -29.48
CA VAL A 142 -7.16 8.58 -29.36
C VAL A 142 -8.61 9.02 -29.45
N GLY A 143 -9.07 9.76 -28.44
CA GLY A 143 -10.48 10.14 -28.34
C GLY A 143 -11.34 8.92 -28.05
N GLY A 144 -12.61 8.97 -28.23
CA GLY A 144 -13.52 7.85 -27.99
C GLY A 144 -14.18 7.90 -26.61
N THR A 145 -15.04 6.93 -26.36
CA THR A 145 -15.78 6.81 -25.09
C THR A 145 -14.83 6.43 -23.98
N ILE A 146 -14.85 7.19 -22.88
CA ILE A 146 -14.17 6.82 -21.63
C ILE A 146 -15.14 5.97 -20.83
N TYR A 147 -14.72 4.80 -20.45
CA TYR A 147 -15.49 3.88 -19.62
C TYR A 147 -15.31 4.21 -18.13
N ALA A 148 -16.33 3.92 -17.33
CA ALA A 148 -16.36 4.22 -15.91
C ALA A 148 -15.95 3.00 -15.08
N GLU A 149 -14.94 3.15 -14.22
CA GLU A 149 -14.56 2.14 -13.25
C GLU A 149 -15.71 1.90 -12.25
N GLY A 150 -15.91 0.65 -11.88
CA GLY A 150 -17.02 0.21 -11.03
C GLY A 150 -18.35 0.01 -11.78
N THR A 151 -18.51 0.57 -12.98
CA THR A 151 -19.73 0.42 -13.81
C THR A 151 -19.46 -0.43 -15.05
N ASP A 152 -18.39 -0.15 -15.77
CA ASP A 152 -18.05 -0.82 -17.02
C ASP A 152 -16.93 -1.86 -16.84
N TYR A 153 -16.02 -1.58 -15.92
CA TYR A 153 -14.92 -2.47 -15.56
C TYR A 153 -14.52 -2.28 -14.09
N VAL A 154 -13.79 -3.23 -13.56
CA VAL A 154 -13.07 -3.12 -12.28
C VAL A 154 -11.59 -3.45 -12.50
N VAL A 155 -10.73 -2.90 -11.66
CA VAL A 155 -9.28 -3.05 -11.76
C VAL A 155 -8.74 -3.76 -10.53
N ASP A 156 -7.93 -4.79 -10.74
CA ASP A 156 -6.97 -5.24 -9.77
C ASP A 156 -5.68 -4.47 -9.99
N TYR A 157 -5.49 -3.41 -9.24
CA TYR A 157 -4.36 -2.51 -9.36
C TYR A 157 -3.02 -3.19 -9.05
N GLN A 158 -3.03 -4.16 -8.15
CA GLN A 158 -1.82 -4.86 -7.75
C GLN A 158 -1.37 -5.88 -8.80
N ALA A 159 -2.32 -6.68 -9.31
CA ALA A 159 -2.02 -7.72 -10.28
C ALA A 159 -2.06 -7.22 -11.74
N GLY A 160 -2.51 -5.98 -12.00
CA GLY A 160 -2.60 -5.42 -13.34
C GLY A 160 -3.68 -6.06 -14.21
N PHE A 161 -4.83 -6.39 -13.63
CA PHE A 161 -5.96 -6.97 -14.34
C PHE A 161 -7.12 -5.99 -14.44
N LEU A 162 -7.74 -5.98 -15.61
CA LEU A 162 -9.04 -5.37 -15.86
C LEU A 162 -10.08 -6.47 -16.03
N MET A 163 -11.15 -6.40 -15.28
CA MET A 163 -12.30 -7.32 -15.40
C MET A 163 -13.54 -6.54 -15.78
N LEU A 164 -14.24 -6.98 -16.82
CA LEU A 164 -15.48 -6.33 -17.26
C LEU A 164 -16.61 -6.56 -16.27
N VAL A 165 -17.41 -5.52 -16.06
CA VAL A 165 -18.64 -5.61 -15.30
C VAL A 165 -19.76 -6.10 -16.24
N SER A 166 -20.49 -7.11 -15.81
CA SER A 166 -21.63 -7.62 -16.58
C SER A 166 -22.73 -6.55 -16.71
N GLY A 167 -23.13 -6.25 -17.93
CA GLY A 167 -24.09 -5.19 -18.22
C GLY A 167 -23.49 -3.79 -18.37
N GLY A 168 -22.17 -3.65 -18.22
CA GLY A 168 -21.44 -2.42 -18.54
C GLY A 168 -21.39 -2.14 -20.05
N ALA A 169 -20.88 -0.97 -20.43
CA ALA A 169 -20.87 -0.51 -21.83
C ALA A 169 -19.79 -1.17 -22.70
N ILE A 170 -18.84 -1.90 -22.11
CA ILE A 170 -17.78 -2.58 -22.87
C ILE A 170 -18.29 -3.90 -23.43
N ALA A 171 -18.29 -4.03 -24.76
CA ALA A 171 -18.75 -5.27 -25.40
C ALA A 171 -17.73 -6.40 -25.27
N ALA A 172 -18.22 -7.63 -25.16
CA ALA A 172 -17.37 -8.84 -25.23
C ALA A 172 -16.63 -8.91 -26.56
N ALA A 173 -15.44 -9.54 -26.55
CA ALA A 173 -14.58 -9.66 -27.74
C ALA A 173 -14.15 -8.32 -28.38
N SER A 174 -14.35 -7.19 -27.71
CA SER A 174 -13.91 -5.91 -28.22
C SER A 174 -12.42 -5.67 -27.92
N THR A 175 -11.82 -4.76 -28.70
CA THR A 175 -10.54 -4.16 -28.36
C THR A 175 -10.82 -2.86 -27.62
N ILE A 176 -10.19 -2.72 -26.46
CA ILE A 176 -10.20 -1.48 -25.66
C ILE A 176 -8.77 -0.97 -25.52
N PHE A 177 -8.64 0.26 -25.08
CA PHE A 177 -7.35 0.90 -24.87
C PHE A 177 -7.26 1.38 -23.43
N ALA A 178 -6.14 1.15 -22.80
CA ALA A 178 -5.88 1.57 -21.43
C ALA A 178 -4.71 2.55 -21.36
N ASP A 179 -4.95 3.67 -20.67
CA ASP A 179 -3.89 4.53 -20.15
C ASP A 179 -3.71 4.18 -18.68
N TYR A 180 -2.47 4.01 -18.26
CA TYR A 180 -2.13 3.77 -16.87
C TYR A 180 -0.67 4.15 -16.60
N SER A 181 -0.28 4.11 -15.36
CA SER A 181 1.12 4.20 -14.97
C SER A 181 1.48 2.99 -14.13
N TRP A 182 2.71 2.55 -14.15
CA TRP A 182 3.19 1.42 -13.37
C TRP A 182 4.59 1.68 -12.83
N GLY A 183 4.98 0.94 -11.80
CA GLY A 183 6.32 1.01 -11.22
C GLY A 183 6.43 0.11 -10.01
N ALA A 184 7.66 -0.26 -9.64
CA ALA A 184 7.89 -0.99 -8.41
C ALA A 184 7.53 -0.10 -7.21
N ALA A 185 6.81 -0.65 -6.25
CA ALA A 185 6.54 0.01 -4.99
C ALA A 185 7.87 0.37 -4.29
N THR A 186 8.00 1.61 -3.86
CA THR A 186 9.16 2.07 -3.08
C THR A 186 8.85 2.21 -1.60
N ARG A 187 7.58 2.01 -1.22
CA ARG A 187 7.10 2.03 0.16
C ARG A 187 6.58 0.67 0.57
N SER A 188 6.71 0.36 1.84
CA SER A 188 6.18 -0.88 2.40
C SER A 188 4.74 -0.71 2.85
N ALA A 189 3.91 -1.75 2.64
CA ALA A 189 2.54 -1.76 3.13
C ALA A 189 2.51 -1.62 4.65
N ALA A 190 1.74 -0.67 5.15
CA ALA A 190 1.55 -0.43 6.58
C ALA A 190 0.40 -1.30 7.15
N GLY A 191 -0.74 -1.30 6.50
CA GLY A 191 -1.91 -2.02 6.94
C GLY A 191 -3.18 -1.59 6.20
N ARG A 192 -4.33 -2.07 6.64
CA ARG A 192 -5.63 -1.72 6.04
C ARG A 192 -6.22 -0.48 6.70
N ILE A 193 -6.75 0.44 5.91
CA ILE A 193 -7.52 1.58 6.40
C ILE A 193 -8.87 1.09 6.89
N VAL A 194 -9.19 1.34 8.16
CA VAL A 194 -10.47 0.91 8.76
C VAL A 194 -11.40 2.07 9.07
N ASN A 195 -10.86 3.27 9.23
CA ASN A 195 -11.64 4.48 9.45
C ASN A 195 -10.81 5.73 9.17
N ILE A 196 -11.49 6.86 8.99
CA ILE A 196 -10.91 8.20 8.92
C ILE A 196 -11.57 9.04 10.01
N ASP A 197 -10.76 9.73 10.78
CA ASP A 197 -11.30 10.64 11.80
C ASP A 197 -11.68 12.00 11.21
N PRO A 198 -12.45 12.83 11.92
CA PRO A 198 -12.86 14.16 11.43
C PRO A 198 -11.70 15.10 11.15
N THR A 199 -10.49 14.86 11.67
CA THR A 199 -9.28 15.66 11.43
C THR A 199 -8.50 15.20 10.21
N GLY A 200 -8.97 14.13 9.52
CA GLY A 200 -8.33 13.58 8.33
C GLY A 200 -7.20 12.60 8.62
N GLN A 201 -7.09 12.12 9.86
CA GLN A 201 -6.14 11.06 10.19
C GLN A 201 -6.75 9.68 9.89
N ALA A 202 -5.91 8.74 9.51
CA ALA A 202 -6.33 7.38 9.15
C ALA A 202 -6.13 6.39 10.30
N TRP A 203 -7.17 5.60 10.59
CA TRP A 203 -7.08 4.44 11.48
C TRP A 203 -6.60 3.24 10.67
N ILE A 204 -5.42 2.71 10.99
CA ILE A 204 -4.75 1.63 10.27
C ILE A 204 -4.77 0.35 11.12
N ASP A 205 -5.27 -0.73 10.51
CA ASP A 205 -5.25 -2.07 11.08
C ASP A 205 -3.99 -2.82 10.62
N PHE A 206 -3.06 -3.05 11.53
CA PHE A 206 -1.81 -3.78 11.27
C PHE A 206 -1.98 -5.31 11.27
N TRP A 207 -3.16 -5.86 11.55
CA TRP A 207 -3.40 -7.30 11.52
C TRP A 207 -3.53 -7.85 10.09
N HIS A 208 -4.09 -7.04 9.19
CA HIS A 208 -4.39 -7.40 7.81
C HIS A 208 -3.33 -6.83 6.85
N GLN A 209 -2.08 -7.22 7.04
CA GLN A 209 -1.10 -7.06 5.97
C GLN A 209 -1.42 -8.12 4.92
N SER A 210 -1.73 -7.72 3.69
CA SER A 210 -2.00 -8.67 2.61
C SER A 210 -0.80 -9.60 2.43
N ALA A 211 -1.07 -10.88 2.19
CA ALA A 211 -0.05 -11.91 1.91
C ALA A 211 0.72 -11.67 0.57
N ALA A 212 0.61 -10.50 -0.01
CA ALA A 212 1.16 -10.13 -1.31
C ALA A 212 2.57 -9.53 -1.25
N ALA A 213 3.33 -9.80 -0.19
CA ALA A 213 4.74 -9.43 -0.09
C ALA A 213 5.55 -10.64 0.41
N LEU A 214 5.52 -11.73 -0.35
CA LEU A 214 6.50 -12.82 -0.25
C LEU A 214 7.18 -12.99 -1.59
#